data_591ca7c635e0639bebc56c414d9e3ae1
#
_entry.id   591ca7c635e0639bebc56c414d9e3ae1
#
_cell.length_a   1.000
_cell.length_b   1.000
_cell.length_c   1.000
_cell.angle_alpha   90.00
_cell.angle_beta   90.00
_cell.angle_gamma   90.00
#
_symmetry.space_group_name_H-M   'P 1'
#
loop_
_entity.id
_entity.type
_entity.pdbx_description
1 polymer ?
#
loop_
_entity_poly.entity_id
_entity_poly.type
_entity_poly.pdbx_seq_one_letter_code
_entity_poly.pdbx_strand_id
1 'polypeptide(L)'
;LPLFNLGSDTQICHGETLVLDVSNIGETYVWQDGYTGGTYTVYQTGVYSVEVYQDGCDYMDEISVIVNPIPSFNLGPDVIICHNENIQIQAFVSSPGASVLWSTGENTEAILPVTTGIYTATSYLNDCVFSDEIYVEVIPTFHLHLGEDMVLCDGLTYVLDAWDESFTYPLQIDWHDAVTDSIRTVTETGLYQVE
;
A
#
# COMPACT_ATOMS: atom_id res chain seq x y z
N LEU A 1 -23.61 -29.42 -38.14
CA LEU A 1 -23.12 -29.82 -36.82
C LEU A 1 -22.85 -28.56 -36.03
N PRO A 2 -23.51 -28.28 -34.91
CA PRO A 2 -23.17 -27.15 -34.07
C PRO A 2 -21.80 -27.43 -33.42
N LEU A 3 -20.74 -26.82 -33.94
CA LEU A 3 -19.48 -26.74 -33.29
C LEU A 3 -19.58 -25.60 -32.28
N PHE A 4 -19.67 -25.92 -31.00
CA PHE A 4 -19.50 -24.94 -29.94
C PHE A 4 -18.13 -25.11 -29.30
N ASN A 5 -17.67 -24.08 -28.63
CA ASN A 5 -16.36 -24.08 -27.94
C ASN A 5 -16.49 -23.20 -26.68
N LEU A 6 -16.17 -23.78 -25.53
CA LEU A 6 -16.16 -23.07 -24.25
C LEU A 6 -15.04 -22.03 -24.14
N GLY A 7 -14.13 -22.02 -25.12
CA GLY A 7 -12.98 -21.14 -25.17
C GLY A 7 -11.66 -21.88 -24.88
N SER A 8 -10.57 -21.13 -24.87
CA SER A 8 -9.26 -21.67 -24.49
C SER A 8 -9.15 -21.75 -22.97
N ASP A 9 -8.33 -22.70 -22.51
CA ASP A 9 -7.91 -22.74 -21.10
C ASP A 9 -7.54 -21.35 -20.62
N THR A 10 -8.02 -20.99 -19.43
CA THR A 10 -7.92 -19.64 -18.92
C THR A 10 -7.62 -19.59 -17.42
N GLN A 11 -7.34 -18.42 -16.92
CA GLN A 11 -7.12 -18.20 -15.49
C GLN A 11 -7.86 -16.94 -15.03
N ILE A 12 -8.32 -16.96 -13.80
CA ILE A 12 -8.97 -15.87 -13.11
C ILE A 12 -8.34 -15.67 -11.72
N CYS A 13 -8.61 -14.54 -11.10
CA CYS A 13 -8.12 -14.28 -9.75
C CYS A 13 -9.12 -14.76 -8.69
N HIS A 14 -8.62 -15.13 -7.52
CA HIS A 14 -9.49 -15.48 -6.39
C HIS A 14 -10.49 -14.35 -6.11
N GLY A 15 -11.77 -14.72 -6.00
CA GLY A 15 -12.88 -13.77 -5.85
C GLY A 15 -13.52 -13.33 -7.17
N GLU A 16 -12.89 -13.59 -8.31
CA GLU A 16 -13.52 -13.43 -9.62
C GLU A 16 -14.36 -14.64 -9.99
N THR A 17 -15.23 -14.47 -10.95
CA THR A 17 -16.06 -15.55 -11.52
C THR A 17 -16.00 -15.52 -13.03
N LEU A 18 -16.00 -16.71 -13.65
CA LEU A 18 -16.15 -16.89 -15.08
C LEU A 18 -17.51 -17.54 -15.35
N VAL A 19 -18.29 -16.96 -16.23
CA VAL A 19 -19.57 -17.55 -16.68
C VAL A 19 -19.34 -18.21 -18.02
N LEU A 20 -19.52 -19.54 -18.06
CA LEU A 20 -19.56 -20.34 -19.28
C LEU A 20 -21.01 -20.37 -19.76
N ASP A 21 -21.28 -19.99 -21.01
CA ASP A 21 -22.62 -19.84 -21.56
C ASP A 21 -22.78 -20.66 -22.86
N VAL A 22 -23.64 -21.65 -22.81
CA VAL A 22 -24.02 -22.50 -23.93
C VAL A 22 -25.51 -22.42 -24.22
N SER A 23 -26.23 -21.47 -23.61
CA SER A 23 -27.70 -21.37 -23.63
C SER A 23 -28.33 -21.26 -25.03
N ASN A 24 -27.57 -20.87 -26.04
CA ASN A 24 -28.03 -20.67 -27.40
C ASN A 24 -27.58 -21.79 -28.38
N ILE A 25 -27.01 -22.91 -27.88
CA ILE A 25 -26.32 -23.88 -28.70
C ILE A 25 -27.14 -25.17 -28.90
N GLY A 26 -27.94 -25.58 -27.92
CA GLY A 26 -28.69 -26.83 -27.95
C GLY A 26 -30.03 -26.77 -27.22
N GLU A 27 -30.69 -27.93 -27.11
CA GLU A 27 -31.99 -28.07 -26.45
C GLU A 27 -31.84 -28.42 -24.96
N THR A 28 -30.82 -29.21 -24.62
CA THR A 28 -30.51 -29.61 -23.24
C THR A 28 -29.02 -29.65 -23.02
N TYR A 29 -28.62 -29.43 -21.75
CA TYR A 29 -27.25 -29.32 -21.31
C TYR A 29 -27.01 -30.21 -20.09
N VAL A 30 -25.87 -30.85 -19.99
CA VAL A 30 -25.44 -31.59 -18.80
C VAL A 30 -23.97 -31.26 -18.52
N TRP A 31 -23.71 -30.56 -17.41
CA TRP A 31 -22.38 -30.23 -16.95
C TRP A 31 -21.76 -31.40 -16.16
N GLN A 32 -20.46 -31.37 -15.95
CA GLN A 32 -19.66 -32.40 -15.27
C GLN A 32 -20.21 -32.85 -13.90
N ASP A 33 -20.97 -32.01 -13.22
CA ASP A 33 -21.59 -32.26 -11.91
C ASP A 33 -23.08 -32.66 -11.99
N GLY A 34 -23.63 -32.79 -13.22
CA GLY A 34 -25.04 -33.08 -13.50
C GLY A 34 -25.94 -31.85 -13.52
N TYR A 35 -25.41 -30.65 -13.40
CA TYR A 35 -26.19 -29.42 -13.57
C TYR A 35 -26.67 -29.28 -15.01
N THR A 36 -27.93 -28.83 -15.24
CA THR A 36 -28.60 -28.81 -16.54
C THR A 36 -28.96 -27.41 -17.04
N GLY A 37 -28.43 -26.35 -16.43
CA GLY A 37 -28.62 -24.99 -16.90
C GLY A 37 -27.76 -24.66 -18.14
N GLY A 38 -28.22 -23.72 -18.97
CA GLY A 38 -27.47 -23.27 -20.14
C GLY A 38 -26.22 -22.41 -19.80
N THR A 39 -26.07 -22.02 -18.53
CA THR A 39 -24.90 -21.26 -18.05
C THR A 39 -24.31 -21.94 -16.82
N TYR A 40 -22.99 -21.90 -16.66
CA TYR A 40 -22.27 -22.42 -15.50
C TYR A 40 -21.29 -21.37 -14.96
N THR A 41 -21.34 -21.12 -13.64
CA THR A 41 -20.45 -20.14 -13.00
C THR A 41 -19.28 -20.85 -12.34
N VAL A 42 -18.09 -20.51 -12.79
CA VAL A 42 -16.81 -21.04 -12.30
C VAL A 42 -16.21 -20.06 -11.28
N TYR A 43 -15.77 -20.58 -10.13
CA TYR A 43 -15.10 -19.84 -9.07
C TYR A 43 -13.97 -20.64 -8.39
N GLN A 44 -13.66 -21.83 -8.91
CA GLN A 44 -12.61 -22.71 -8.39
C GLN A 44 -11.77 -23.27 -9.54
N THR A 45 -10.53 -23.63 -9.25
CA THR A 45 -9.67 -24.34 -10.19
C THR A 45 -10.27 -25.70 -10.54
N GLY A 46 -10.36 -26.01 -11.82
CA GLY A 46 -10.89 -27.29 -12.29
C GLY A 46 -10.99 -27.37 -13.80
N VAL A 47 -11.39 -28.56 -14.26
CA VAL A 47 -11.82 -28.80 -15.64
C VAL A 47 -13.33 -28.81 -15.66
N TYR A 48 -13.91 -28.00 -16.51
CA TYR A 48 -15.35 -27.82 -16.67
C TYR A 48 -15.74 -28.32 -18.04
N SER A 49 -16.62 -29.30 -18.08
CA SER A 49 -17.13 -29.87 -19.31
C SER A 49 -18.67 -29.81 -19.38
N VAL A 50 -19.17 -29.66 -20.57
CA VAL A 50 -20.61 -29.71 -20.84
C VAL A 50 -20.91 -30.61 -22.03
N GLU A 51 -21.93 -31.41 -21.88
CA GLU A 51 -22.55 -32.17 -22.96
C GLU A 51 -23.84 -31.47 -23.40
N VAL A 52 -23.90 -31.15 -24.67
CA VAL A 52 -25.04 -30.43 -25.29
C VAL A 52 -25.78 -31.34 -26.25
N TYR A 53 -27.06 -31.50 -26.08
CA TYR A 53 -27.95 -32.33 -26.94
C TYR A 53 -28.74 -31.44 -27.88
N GLN A 54 -28.71 -31.78 -29.15
CA GLN A 54 -29.50 -31.10 -30.19
C GLN A 54 -29.83 -32.07 -31.35
N ASP A 55 -31.11 -32.11 -31.78
CA ASP A 55 -31.58 -32.91 -32.91
C ASP A 55 -31.19 -34.40 -32.82
N GLY A 56 -31.11 -34.96 -31.60
CA GLY A 56 -30.76 -36.36 -31.35
C GLY A 56 -29.26 -36.64 -31.43
N CYS A 57 -28.40 -35.61 -31.45
CA CYS A 57 -26.95 -35.70 -31.40
C CYS A 57 -26.43 -35.07 -30.10
N ASP A 58 -25.32 -35.63 -29.57
CA ASP A 58 -24.58 -35.12 -28.41
C ASP A 58 -23.25 -34.53 -28.84
N TYR A 59 -22.86 -33.42 -28.19
CA TYR A 59 -21.61 -32.72 -28.39
C TYR A 59 -21.03 -32.37 -27.04
N MET A 60 -19.72 -32.57 -26.86
CA MET A 60 -19.01 -32.27 -25.61
C MET A 60 -17.84 -31.37 -25.89
N ASP A 61 -17.62 -30.42 -24.99
CA ASP A 61 -16.42 -29.61 -24.93
C ASP A 61 -15.99 -29.38 -23.48
N GLU A 62 -14.73 -29.07 -23.27
CA GLU A 62 -14.17 -28.81 -21.95
C GLU A 62 -13.22 -27.63 -21.95
N ILE A 63 -13.11 -26.98 -20.79
CA ILE A 63 -12.18 -25.87 -20.53
C ILE A 63 -11.51 -26.09 -19.18
N SER A 64 -10.20 -25.87 -19.11
CA SER A 64 -9.46 -25.83 -17.87
C SER A 64 -9.41 -24.39 -17.35
N VAL A 65 -9.80 -24.19 -16.10
CA VAL A 65 -9.76 -22.88 -15.43
C VAL A 65 -8.87 -22.96 -14.20
N ILE A 66 -7.90 -22.06 -14.10
CA ILE A 66 -7.02 -21.90 -12.93
C ILE A 66 -7.46 -20.66 -12.16
N VAL A 67 -7.73 -20.80 -10.87
CA VAL A 67 -7.98 -19.66 -9.97
C VAL A 67 -6.69 -19.35 -9.21
N ASN A 68 -6.06 -18.25 -9.58
CA ASN A 68 -4.83 -17.78 -8.96
C ASN A 68 -5.10 -17.08 -7.62
N PRO A 69 -4.23 -17.23 -6.62
CA PRO A 69 -4.33 -16.46 -5.38
C PRO A 69 -4.06 -14.98 -5.65
N ILE A 70 -4.71 -14.10 -4.88
CA ILE A 70 -4.36 -12.67 -4.86
C ILE A 70 -3.05 -12.52 -4.07
N PRO A 71 -2.03 -11.87 -4.64
CA PRO A 71 -0.73 -11.67 -3.98
C PRO A 71 -0.80 -10.56 -2.92
N SER A 72 -1.64 -10.73 -1.89
CA SER A 72 -1.92 -9.73 -0.86
C SER A 72 -0.79 -9.60 0.16
N PHE A 73 -0.66 -8.40 0.72
CA PHE A 73 0.23 -8.02 1.80
C PHE A 73 -0.39 -6.88 2.62
N ASN A 74 0.28 -6.41 3.66
CA ASN A 74 -0.16 -5.27 4.46
C ASN A 74 1.07 -4.43 4.83
N LEU A 75 1.04 -3.14 4.49
CA LEU A 75 2.11 -2.18 4.79
C LEU A 75 2.08 -1.68 6.24
N GLY A 76 0.99 -1.96 6.96
CA GLY A 76 0.80 -1.50 8.33
C GLY A 76 0.12 -0.12 8.42
N PRO A 77 0.04 0.43 9.64
CA PRO A 77 -0.53 1.76 9.84
C PRO A 77 0.41 2.86 9.39
N ASP A 78 -0.15 4.05 9.17
CA ASP A 78 0.60 5.28 8.93
C ASP A 78 1.64 5.52 10.01
N VAL A 79 2.78 6.10 9.62
CA VAL A 79 3.92 6.30 10.52
C VAL A 79 4.41 7.73 10.48
N ILE A 80 4.92 8.17 11.62
CA ILE A 80 5.62 9.45 11.78
C ILE A 80 7.06 9.14 12.15
N ILE A 81 8.01 9.70 11.41
CA ILE A 81 9.45 9.51 11.62
C ILE A 81 10.16 10.85 11.69
N CYS A 82 11.27 10.90 12.40
CA CYS A 82 12.15 12.08 12.39
C CYS A 82 13.03 12.09 11.13
N HIS A 83 13.41 13.26 10.68
CA HIS A 83 14.40 13.40 9.61
C HIS A 83 15.67 12.61 9.95
N ASN A 84 16.23 11.90 8.97
CA ASN A 84 17.35 10.95 9.10
C ASN A 84 17.07 9.68 9.93
N GLU A 85 15.86 9.46 10.40
CA GLU A 85 15.47 8.16 10.91
C GLU A 85 15.27 7.19 9.73
N ASN A 86 15.86 6.00 9.85
CA ASN A 86 15.75 4.97 8.82
C ASN A 86 14.70 3.95 9.23
N ILE A 87 13.48 4.12 8.73
CA ILE A 87 12.44 3.09 8.83
C ILE A 87 12.34 2.33 7.51
N GLN A 88 12.24 1.02 7.59
CA GLN A 88 12.02 0.18 6.43
C GLN A 88 10.54 -0.22 6.35
N ILE A 89 9.87 0.14 5.25
CA ILE A 89 8.51 -0.32 4.96
C ILE A 89 8.62 -1.53 4.05
N GLN A 90 7.96 -2.62 4.45
CA GLN A 90 8.03 -3.90 3.77
C GLN A 90 6.68 -4.29 3.16
N ALA A 91 6.68 -4.63 1.87
CA ALA A 91 5.58 -5.26 1.16
C ALA A 91 5.85 -6.77 1.05
N PHE A 92 5.76 -7.47 2.18
CA PHE A 92 6.03 -8.91 2.21
C PHE A 92 4.88 -9.70 1.59
N VAL A 93 5.08 -10.16 0.36
CA VAL A 93 4.12 -10.99 -0.37
C VAL A 93 4.45 -12.47 -0.15
N SER A 94 3.54 -13.21 0.47
CA SER A 94 3.75 -14.64 0.76
C SER A 94 3.57 -15.57 -0.46
N SER A 95 3.11 -15.05 -1.60
CA SER A 95 2.84 -15.83 -2.81
C SER A 95 4.12 -16.02 -3.64
N PRO A 96 4.61 -17.27 -3.83
CA PRO A 96 5.80 -17.53 -4.64
C PRO A 96 5.64 -17.03 -6.08
N GLY A 97 6.65 -16.32 -6.58
CA GLY A 97 6.66 -15.78 -7.95
C GLY A 97 5.98 -14.42 -8.10
N ALA A 98 5.38 -13.87 -7.05
CA ALA A 98 4.86 -12.51 -7.08
C ALA A 98 6.00 -11.48 -7.18
N SER A 99 5.74 -10.38 -7.87
CA SER A 99 6.61 -9.21 -7.94
C SER A 99 5.94 -8.01 -7.28
N VAL A 100 6.73 -7.08 -6.77
CA VAL A 100 6.25 -5.83 -6.15
C VAL A 100 6.80 -4.65 -6.94
N LEU A 101 5.97 -3.61 -7.10
CA LEU A 101 6.36 -2.32 -7.65
C LEU A 101 5.84 -1.22 -6.72
N TRP A 102 6.73 -0.33 -6.30
CA TRP A 102 6.39 0.84 -5.49
C TRP A 102 6.05 2.07 -6.35
N SER A 103 5.27 2.97 -5.80
CA SER A 103 4.96 4.27 -6.42
C SER A 103 6.21 5.12 -6.69
N THR A 104 7.29 4.86 -5.99
CA THR A 104 8.62 5.47 -6.15
C THR A 104 9.44 4.87 -7.29
N GLY A 105 8.98 3.75 -7.88
CA GLY A 105 9.59 3.06 -9.00
C GLY A 105 10.51 1.88 -8.61
N GLU A 106 10.76 1.64 -7.32
CA GLU A 106 11.50 0.47 -6.88
C GLU A 106 10.67 -0.81 -7.04
N ASN A 107 11.37 -1.92 -7.31
CA ASN A 107 10.81 -3.26 -7.44
C ASN A 107 11.36 -4.22 -6.38
N THR A 108 11.67 -3.70 -5.22
CA THR A 108 12.18 -4.42 -4.05
C THR A 108 11.06 -4.75 -3.07
N GLU A 109 11.26 -5.75 -2.22
CA GLU A 109 10.30 -6.09 -1.15
C GLU A 109 10.16 -4.99 -0.09
N ALA A 110 11.10 -4.05 -0.05
CA ALA A 110 11.10 -2.98 0.95
C ALA A 110 11.70 -1.69 0.38
N ILE A 111 11.24 -0.55 0.92
CA ILE A 111 11.77 0.78 0.66
C ILE A 111 12.15 1.50 1.95
N LEU A 112 12.94 2.57 1.80
CA LEU A 112 13.30 3.50 2.87
C LEU A 112 12.72 4.89 2.52
N PRO A 113 11.56 5.25 3.04
CA PRO A 113 10.95 6.54 2.77
C PRO A 113 11.79 7.66 3.42
N VAL A 114 12.03 8.73 2.68
CA VAL A 114 12.82 9.89 3.13
C VAL A 114 12.05 11.21 3.05
N THR A 115 10.83 11.20 2.53
CA THR A 115 9.98 12.36 2.38
C THR A 115 8.57 12.07 2.84
N THR A 116 7.88 13.08 3.34
CA THR A 116 6.46 12.99 3.65
C THR A 116 5.65 12.69 2.40
N GLY A 117 4.76 11.69 2.48
CA GLY A 117 3.88 11.33 1.37
C GLY A 117 3.22 9.98 1.53
N ILE A 118 2.38 9.65 0.55
CA ILE A 118 1.77 8.33 0.42
C ILE A 118 2.69 7.44 -0.40
N TYR A 119 3.01 6.28 0.13
CA TYR A 119 3.76 5.23 -0.54
C TYR A 119 2.84 4.07 -0.82
N THR A 120 2.65 3.76 -2.09
CA THR A 120 1.82 2.65 -2.55
C THR A 120 2.72 1.53 -3.04
N ALA A 121 2.46 0.30 -2.61
CA ALA A 121 3.04 -0.89 -3.20
C ALA A 121 1.97 -1.65 -3.98
N THR A 122 2.33 -2.16 -5.14
CA THR A 122 1.46 -2.99 -5.98
C THR A 122 2.16 -4.32 -6.26
N SER A 123 1.50 -5.42 -5.95
CA SER A 123 1.98 -6.76 -6.25
C SER A 123 1.25 -7.38 -7.44
N TYR A 124 1.97 -8.21 -8.18
CA TYR A 124 1.51 -8.86 -9.40
C TYR A 124 1.83 -10.35 -9.35
N LEU A 125 0.85 -11.19 -9.70
CA LEU A 125 1.02 -12.63 -9.86
C LEU A 125 0.01 -13.16 -10.89
N ASN A 126 0.48 -13.70 -12.05
CA ASN A 126 -0.38 -14.30 -13.08
C ASN A 126 -1.61 -13.43 -13.41
N ASP A 127 -1.40 -12.16 -13.74
CA ASP A 127 -2.41 -11.13 -14.00
C ASP A 127 -3.26 -10.70 -12.79
N CYS A 128 -3.10 -11.34 -11.63
CA CYS A 128 -3.72 -10.89 -10.39
C CYS A 128 -2.92 -9.76 -9.76
N VAL A 129 -3.63 -8.72 -9.36
CA VAL A 129 -3.03 -7.48 -8.82
C VAL A 129 -3.61 -7.17 -7.46
N PHE A 130 -2.75 -6.71 -6.56
CA PHE A 130 -3.15 -6.19 -5.25
C PHE A 130 -2.33 -4.94 -4.95
N SER A 131 -2.95 -3.95 -4.31
CA SER A 131 -2.26 -2.73 -3.87
C SER A 131 -2.64 -2.40 -2.44
N ASP A 132 -1.67 -1.87 -1.72
CA ASP A 132 -1.85 -1.29 -0.39
C ASP A 132 -1.04 -0.01 -0.29
N GLU A 133 -1.42 0.90 0.62
CA GLU A 133 -0.77 2.18 0.79
C GLU A 133 -0.52 2.51 2.26
N ILE A 134 0.50 3.31 2.50
CA ILE A 134 0.87 3.82 3.82
C ILE A 134 1.25 5.30 3.69
N TYR A 135 0.77 6.12 4.59
CA TYR A 135 1.21 7.50 4.73
C TYR A 135 2.42 7.57 5.67
N VAL A 136 3.45 8.25 5.22
CA VAL A 136 4.65 8.53 6.01
C VAL A 136 4.75 10.03 6.21
N GLU A 137 4.81 10.47 7.45
CA GLU A 137 5.13 11.83 7.82
C GLU A 137 6.56 11.92 8.31
N VAL A 138 7.37 12.72 7.63
CA VAL A 138 8.76 12.96 8.02
C VAL A 138 8.86 14.33 8.69
N ILE A 139 9.06 14.32 10.00
CA ILE A 139 9.27 15.57 10.77
C ILE A 139 10.68 16.09 10.45
N PRO A 140 10.81 17.31 9.92
CA PRO A 140 12.12 17.89 9.63
C PRO A 140 12.92 18.14 10.90
N THR A 141 14.24 18.17 10.80
CA THR A 141 15.09 18.64 11.89
C THR A 141 14.89 20.14 12.06
N PHE A 142 14.76 20.57 13.28
CA PHE A 142 14.82 21.99 13.61
C PHE A 142 16.24 22.37 14.04
N HIS A 143 16.60 23.64 13.83
CA HIS A 143 17.89 24.20 14.23
C HIS A 143 17.64 25.32 15.21
N LEU A 144 18.07 25.10 16.43
CA LEU A 144 18.00 26.09 17.48
C LEU A 144 19.30 26.91 17.49
N HIS A 145 19.19 28.23 17.38
CA HIS A 145 20.33 29.12 17.39
C HIS A 145 20.01 30.39 18.21
N LEU A 146 20.57 30.50 19.40
CA LEU A 146 20.38 31.64 20.29
C LEU A 146 21.19 32.88 19.91
N GLY A 147 22.01 32.82 18.87
CA GLY A 147 22.95 33.89 18.50
C GLY A 147 24.35 33.68 19.03
N GLU A 148 25.21 34.65 18.78
CA GLU A 148 26.58 34.68 19.24
C GLU A 148 26.68 35.17 20.70
N ASP A 149 27.74 34.78 21.41
CA ASP A 149 28.03 35.31 22.74
C ASP A 149 28.13 36.82 22.69
N MET A 150 27.51 37.49 23.66
CA MET A 150 27.44 38.94 23.66
C MET A 150 27.79 39.53 25.05
N VAL A 151 28.21 40.77 25.02
CA VAL A 151 28.49 41.56 26.23
C VAL A 151 27.44 42.69 26.34
N LEU A 152 26.68 42.71 27.42
CA LEU A 152 25.71 43.75 27.71
C LEU A 152 26.32 44.74 28.75
N CYS A 153 26.05 46.04 28.55
CA CYS A 153 26.32 47.03 29.57
C CYS A 153 25.31 46.92 30.73
N ASP A 154 25.73 47.26 31.90
CA ASP A 154 24.88 47.26 33.11
C ASP A 154 23.55 48.06 32.88
N GLY A 155 22.45 47.46 33.27
CA GLY A 155 21.10 47.99 33.09
C GLY A 155 20.46 47.82 31.71
N LEU A 156 21.16 47.18 30.76
CA LEU A 156 20.53 46.78 29.48
C LEU A 156 19.95 45.37 29.57
N THR A 157 18.99 45.10 28.70
CA THR A 157 18.37 43.78 28.55
C THR A 157 18.56 43.28 27.14
N TYR A 158 18.63 41.95 26.97
CA TYR A 158 18.62 41.29 25.68
C TYR A 158 17.54 40.22 25.65
N VAL A 159 16.99 39.97 24.47
CA VAL A 159 15.96 38.97 24.26
C VAL A 159 16.56 37.83 23.46
N LEU A 160 16.59 36.65 24.06
CA LEU A 160 16.89 35.40 23.38
C LEU A 160 15.57 34.84 22.86
N ASP A 161 15.56 34.40 21.62
CA ASP A 161 14.42 33.76 20.98
C ASP A 161 14.80 32.34 20.55
N ALA A 162 14.14 31.38 21.15
CA ALA A 162 14.32 29.95 20.87
C ALA A 162 13.35 29.43 19.80
N TRP A 163 12.64 30.32 19.11
CA TRP A 163 11.69 29.94 18.09
C TRP A 163 12.35 29.85 16.71
N ASP A 164 12.06 28.75 16.00
CA ASP A 164 12.38 28.60 14.59
C ASP A 164 11.10 28.81 13.75
N GLU A 165 10.99 29.95 13.08
CA GLU A 165 9.83 30.31 12.24
C GLU A 165 9.63 29.32 11.07
N SER A 166 10.64 28.58 10.68
CA SER A 166 10.57 27.57 9.61
C SER A 166 9.96 26.25 10.08
N PHE A 167 9.84 26.06 11.40
CA PHE A 167 9.38 24.80 11.99
C PHE A 167 7.91 24.90 12.40
N THR A 168 7.06 24.10 11.78
CA THR A 168 5.59 24.17 11.92
C THR A 168 5.01 23.17 12.92
N TYR A 169 5.83 22.28 13.47
CA TYR A 169 5.39 21.30 14.45
C TYR A 169 5.40 21.91 15.87
N PRO A 170 4.55 21.43 16.78
CA PRO A 170 4.57 21.89 18.15
C PRO A 170 5.91 21.51 18.83
N LEU A 171 6.60 22.52 19.37
CA LEU A 171 7.82 22.36 20.15
C LEU A 171 7.51 22.52 21.64
N GLN A 172 8.14 21.69 22.46
CA GLN A 172 8.29 21.95 23.87
C GLN A 172 9.64 22.64 24.07
N ILE A 173 9.64 23.78 24.75
CA ILE A 173 10.83 24.59 24.99
C ILE A 173 11.05 24.66 26.49
N ASP A 174 12.21 24.20 26.94
CA ASP A 174 12.58 24.18 28.34
C ASP A 174 13.93 24.89 28.52
N TRP A 175 13.90 26.05 29.16
CA TRP A 175 15.12 26.73 29.56
C TRP A 175 15.70 26.11 30.84
N HIS A 176 17.00 26.20 31.02
CA HIS A 176 17.73 25.64 32.19
C HIS A 176 17.19 26.06 33.55
N ASP A 177 16.37 27.11 33.62
CA ASP A 177 15.74 27.63 34.83
C ASP A 177 14.22 27.37 34.87
N ALA A 178 13.75 26.40 34.12
CA ALA A 178 12.37 25.95 34.06
C ALA A 178 11.37 26.97 33.48
N VAL A 179 11.81 27.95 32.72
CA VAL A 179 10.96 28.81 31.88
C VAL A 179 10.62 28.01 30.61
N THR A 180 9.38 28.08 30.16
CA THR A 180 8.87 27.31 29.01
C THR A 180 8.40 28.21 27.85
N ASP A 181 8.58 29.52 27.94
CA ASP A 181 8.30 30.46 26.84
C ASP A 181 9.41 30.38 25.78
N SER A 182 9.05 30.56 24.50
CA SER A 182 10.04 30.63 23.42
C SER A 182 11.01 31.81 23.53
N ILE A 183 10.60 32.86 24.23
CA ILE A 183 11.36 34.11 24.42
C ILE A 183 11.87 34.19 25.84
N ARG A 184 13.16 34.52 25.99
CA ARG A 184 13.82 34.75 27.26
C ARG A 184 14.48 36.13 27.32
N THR A 185 14.07 37.00 28.27
CA THR A 185 14.73 38.25 28.51
C THR A 185 15.89 38.06 29.52
N VAL A 186 17.07 38.47 29.14
CA VAL A 186 18.30 38.31 29.90
C VAL A 186 18.70 39.67 30.46
N THR A 187 19.01 39.72 31.77
CA THR A 187 19.41 40.91 32.48
C THR A 187 20.73 40.73 33.24
N GLU A 188 21.22 39.49 33.36
CA GLU A 188 22.37 39.13 34.17
C GLU A 188 23.36 38.31 33.33
N THR A 189 24.61 38.34 33.75
CA THR A 189 25.66 37.51 33.15
C THR A 189 25.42 36.04 33.49
N GLY A 190 25.47 35.16 32.49
CA GLY A 190 25.29 33.74 32.70
C GLY A 190 25.36 32.96 31.39
N LEU A 191 25.34 31.64 31.51
CA LEU A 191 25.16 30.72 30.41
C LEU A 191 23.67 30.39 30.30
N TYR A 192 23.08 30.68 29.16
CA TYR A 192 21.66 30.42 28.88
C TYR A 192 21.57 29.21 27.94
N GLN A 193 20.87 28.19 28.39
CA GLN A 193 20.65 26.94 27.65
C GLN A 193 19.16 26.66 27.51
N VAL A 194 18.79 26.08 26.38
CA VAL A 194 17.44 25.68 26.05
C VAL A 194 17.48 24.33 25.37
N GLU A 195 16.47 23.49 25.67
CA GLU A 195 16.26 22.17 25.09
C GLU A 195 14.89 22.10 24.42
#